data_e53d7bfb1b0abd5cda35442ab97d5700
#
_entry.id   e53d7bfb1b0abd5cda35442ab97d5700
#
_cell.length_a   1.000
_cell.length_b   1.000
_cell.length_c   1.000
_cell.angle_alpha   90.00
_cell.angle_beta   90.00
_cell.angle_gamma   90.00
#
_symmetry.space_group_name_H-M   'P 1'
#
loop_
_entity.id
_entity.type
_entity.pdbx_description
1 polymer ?
#
loop_
_entity_poly.entity_id
_entity_poly.type
_entity_poly.pdbx_seq_one_letter_code
_entity_poly.pdbx_strand_id
1 'polypeptide(L)'
;VIQTIFQEWQSKSPLFVASLSLDLTGLSKQYDIRPFIMQGNETDYDFLTRLLRSEGINWLIDEAQLKVSSSSEQIQPQKLRLIDDNNQYKALDRRNIRFHRSSATETQDSITAFVAQRSLQPSAVHVQRWQADNLEQDEGAGSVQSKHSHSDQHDNQQLALEQAWHFSPAWIQDLNGEDGTTKAGNAQIEKLNQNLSQYYDSQAKQFVATSTVRDTHVGYWFELNEHPEIDQHDGADKEFLISSKSFYNQNNLPKDLNDQVMALLQQ
;
A
#
# COMPACT_ATOMS: atom_id res chain seq x y z
N VAL A 1 -14.24 3.17 -14.96
CA VAL A 1 -14.93 2.32 -13.96
C VAL A 1 -14.85 2.91 -12.57
N ILE A 2 -13.64 3.10 -11.97
CA ILE A 2 -13.50 3.59 -10.59
C ILE A 2 -14.17 4.96 -10.43
N GLN A 3 -13.85 5.92 -11.30
CA GLN A 3 -14.49 7.24 -11.28
C GLN A 3 -16.00 7.17 -11.44
N THR A 4 -16.50 6.29 -12.29
CA THR A 4 -17.94 6.13 -12.54
C THR A 4 -18.66 5.65 -11.29
N ILE A 5 -18.15 4.61 -10.61
CA ILE A 5 -18.72 4.09 -9.38
C ILE A 5 -18.67 5.16 -8.28
N PHE A 6 -17.54 5.87 -8.17
CA PHE A 6 -17.39 6.94 -7.18
C PHE A 6 -18.40 8.08 -7.42
N GLN A 7 -18.58 8.50 -8.66
CA GLN A 7 -19.59 9.50 -9.05
C GLN A 7 -21.02 9.01 -8.78
N GLU A 8 -21.28 7.73 -9.01
CA GLU A 8 -22.59 7.13 -8.69
C GLU A 8 -22.88 7.21 -7.19
N TRP A 9 -21.93 6.88 -6.33
CA TRP A 9 -22.10 7.02 -4.90
C TRP A 9 -22.29 8.48 -4.45
N GLN A 10 -21.53 9.40 -5.05
CA GLN A 10 -21.69 10.83 -4.81
C GLN A 10 -23.08 11.33 -5.20
N SER A 11 -23.63 10.83 -6.30
CA SER A 11 -24.99 11.19 -6.75
C SER A 11 -26.10 10.67 -5.83
N LYS A 12 -25.86 9.51 -5.17
CA LYS A 12 -26.81 8.87 -4.27
C LYS A 12 -26.78 9.42 -2.84
N SER A 13 -25.65 9.98 -2.39
CA SER A 13 -25.47 10.39 -1.01
C SER A 13 -24.72 11.72 -0.88
N PRO A 14 -25.44 12.80 -0.49
CA PRO A 14 -24.79 14.07 -0.14
C PRO A 14 -23.78 13.95 1.01
N LEU A 15 -24.02 13.01 1.94
CA LEU A 15 -23.11 12.74 3.04
C LEU A 15 -21.79 12.15 2.52
N PHE A 16 -21.85 11.30 1.53
CA PHE A 16 -20.65 10.74 0.90
C PHE A 16 -19.81 11.83 0.22
N VAL A 17 -20.45 12.78 -0.48
CA VAL A 17 -19.77 13.95 -1.09
C VAL A 17 -19.04 14.77 -0.05
N ALA A 18 -19.68 14.98 1.11
CA ALA A 18 -19.09 15.76 2.21
C ALA A 18 -17.95 15.01 2.93
N SER A 19 -17.91 13.68 2.85
CA SER A 19 -17.00 12.85 3.64
C SER A 19 -15.75 12.41 2.87
N LEU A 20 -15.89 12.11 1.57
CA LEU A 20 -14.82 11.47 0.81
C LEU A 20 -14.73 12.03 -0.62
N SER A 21 -13.52 12.37 -1.03
CA SER A 21 -13.18 12.77 -2.40
C SER A 21 -12.15 11.80 -3.00
N LEU A 22 -12.15 11.65 -4.32
CA LEU A 22 -11.22 10.80 -5.06
C LEU A 22 -10.06 11.63 -5.59
N ASP A 23 -8.84 11.23 -5.26
CA ASP A 23 -7.60 11.85 -5.73
C ASP A 23 -6.83 10.87 -6.63
N LEU A 24 -6.75 11.18 -7.91
CA LEU A 24 -6.06 10.38 -8.92
C LEU A 24 -4.68 10.95 -9.29
N THR A 25 -4.22 11.99 -8.60
CA THR A 25 -2.94 12.66 -8.92
C THR A 25 -1.72 11.78 -8.69
N GLY A 26 -1.87 10.69 -7.93
CA GLY A 26 -0.83 9.70 -7.71
C GLY A 26 -0.75 8.60 -8.77
N LEU A 27 -1.56 8.68 -9.84
CA LEU A 27 -1.51 7.76 -10.97
C LEU A 27 -0.67 8.38 -12.09
N SER A 28 0.43 7.74 -12.41
CA SER A 28 1.39 8.16 -13.42
C SER A 28 1.39 7.30 -14.68
N LYS A 29 0.84 6.08 -14.58
CA LYS A 29 0.83 5.09 -15.65
C LYS A 29 -0.42 5.19 -16.52
N GLN A 30 -0.30 4.71 -17.75
CA GLN A 30 -1.44 4.44 -18.60
C GLN A 30 -1.92 3.01 -18.37
N TYR A 31 -3.22 2.82 -18.41
CA TYR A 31 -3.87 1.53 -18.19
C TYR A 31 -4.52 1.04 -19.47
N ASP A 32 -4.32 -0.23 -19.76
CA ASP A 32 -4.89 -0.84 -20.95
C ASP A 32 -6.42 -0.96 -20.85
N ILE A 33 -7.08 -0.79 -21.99
CA ILE A 33 -8.51 -1.00 -22.10
C ILE A 33 -8.76 -2.51 -22.09
N ARG A 34 -9.50 -2.96 -21.08
CA ARG A 34 -9.89 -4.38 -20.99
C ARG A 34 -11.09 -4.65 -21.90
N PRO A 35 -11.14 -5.80 -22.56
CA PRO A 35 -12.26 -6.16 -23.45
C PRO A 35 -13.58 -6.20 -22.70
N PHE A 36 -13.58 -6.64 -21.45
CA PHE A 36 -14.73 -6.54 -20.55
C PHE A 36 -14.30 -6.42 -19.09
N ILE A 37 -15.15 -5.85 -18.28
CA ILE A 37 -15.02 -5.78 -16.84
C ILE A 37 -16.37 -6.17 -16.23
N MET A 38 -16.40 -7.20 -15.41
CA MET A 38 -17.61 -7.72 -14.79
C MET A 38 -17.50 -7.67 -13.27
N GLN A 39 -18.54 -7.14 -12.63
CA GLN A 39 -18.77 -7.27 -11.20
C GLN A 39 -19.75 -8.44 -10.99
N GLY A 40 -19.27 -9.52 -10.40
CA GLY A 40 -20.04 -10.74 -10.23
C GLY A 40 -20.20 -11.11 -8.77
N ASN A 41 -21.40 -10.91 -8.21
CA ASN A 41 -21.75 -11.29 -6.83
C ASN A 41 -20.74 -10.82 -5.76
N GLU A 42 -20.19 -9.63 -5.93
CA GLU A 42 -19.23 -8.99 -5.03
C GLU A 42 -19.69 -7.58 -4.69
N THR A 43 -19.23 -7.04 -3.56
CA THR A 43 -19.50 -5.65 -3.21
C THR A 43 -18.70 -4.69 -4.08
N ASP A 44 -19.13 -3.42 -4.19
CA ASP A 44 -18.35 -2.41 -4.92
C ASP A 44 -16.94 -2.26 -4.33
N TYR A 45 -16.81 -2.40 -3.01
CA TYR A 45 -15.51 -2.36 -2.34
C TYR A 45 -14.58 -3.50 -2.80
N ASP A 46 -15.09 -4.73 -2.81
CA ASP A 46 -14.32 -5.90 -3.25
C ASP A 46 -13.96 -5.79 -4.73
N PHE A 47 -14.94 -5.37 -5.55
CA PHE A 47 -14.76 -5.15 -6.98
C PHE A 47 -13.67 -4.11 -7.26
N LEU A 48 -13.76 -2.92 -6.65
CA LEU A 48 -12.75 -1.87 -6.82
C LEU A 48 -11.38 -2.30 -6.31
N THR A 49 -11.33 -2.94 -5.14
CA THR A 49 -10.07 -3.43 -4.55
C THR A 49 -9.41 -4.47 -5.46
N ARG A 50 -10.18 -5.38 -6.03
CA ARG A 50 -9.70 -6.39 -6.98
C ARG A 50 -9.14 -5.75 -8.25
N LEU A 51 -9.83 -4.75 -8.81
CA LEU A 51 -9.36 -4.02 -9.98
C LEU A 51 -8.05 -3.27 -9.69
N LEU A 52 -7.99 -2.55 -8.57
CA LEU A 52 -6.79 -1.81 -8.16
C LEU A 52 -5.59 -2.74 -8.00
N ARG A 53 -5.78 -3.86 -7.30
CA ARG A 53 -4.72 -4.88 -7.11
C ARG A 53 -4.22 -5.46 -8.42
N SER A 54 -5.12 -5.75 -9.37
CA SER A 54 -4.74 -6.30 -10.66
C SER A 54 -3.90 -5.34 -11.51
N GLU A 55 -4.04 -4.03 -11.28
CA GLU A 55 -3.27 -2.99 -11.97
C GLU A 55 -2.02 -2.55 -11.19
N GLY A 56 -1.80 -3.10 -9.99
CA GLY A 56 -0.70 -2.69 -9.12
C GLY A 56 -0.90 -1.29 -8.53
N ILE A 57 -2.16 -0.88 -8.34
CA ILE A 57 -2.52 0.41 -7.76
C ILE A 57 -2.74 0.23 -6.26
N ASN A 58 -2.00 1.00 -5.46
CA ASN A 58 -2.22 1.15 -4.04
C ASN A 58 -3.19 2.30 -3.77
N TRP A 59 -3.85 2.26 -2.62
CA TRP A 59 -4.73 3.31 -2.18
C TRP A 59 -4.54 3.63 -0.71
N LEU A 60 -4.77 4.87 -0.35
CA LEU A 60 -4.72 5.35 1.03
C LEU A 60 -5.77 6.43 1.27
N ILE A 61 -6.19 6.56 2.51
CA ILE A 61 -6.96 7.72 2.96
C ILE A 61 -5.96 8.78 3.44
N ASP A 62 -5.91 9.90 2.76
CA ASP A 62 -5.01 10.99 3.11
C ASP A 62 -5.59 11.79 4.29
N GLU A 63 -5.10 11.46 5.50
CA GLU A 63 -5.48 12.09 6.75
C GLU A 63 -4.75 13.43 7.01
N ALA A 64 -3.64 13.68 6.32
CA ALA A 64 -2.78 14.83 6.58
C ALA A 64 -3.47 16.18 6.34
N GLN A 65 -4.58 16.18 5.61
CA GLN A 65 -5.35 17.38 5.30
C GLN A 65 -6.47 17.67 6.31
N LEU A 66 -6.65 16.82 7.32
CA LEU A 66 -7.65 17.01 8.37
C LEU A 66 -7.20 17.99 9.48
N LYS A 67 -6.21 18.82 9.22
CA LYS A 67 -5.82 19.87 10.16
C LYS A 67 -6.88 20.98 10.15
N VAL A 68 -7.77 20.93 11.10
CA VAL A 68 -8.71 22.02 11.39
C VAL A 68 -7.97 23.00 12.30
N SER A 69 -7.61 24.16 11.78
CA SER A 69 -6.85 25.17 12.54
C SER A 69 -7.73 26.05 13.42
N SER A 70 -9.02 26.08 13.15
CA SER A 70 -10.00 26.82 13.98
C SER A 70 -11.39 26.19 13.95
N SER A 71 -12.19 26.47 14.96
CA SER A 71 -13.59 26.00 15.05
C SER A 71 -14.53 26.58 13.98
N SER A 72 -14.07 27.55 13.22
CA SER A 72 -14.81 28.17 12.11
C SER A 72 -14.51 27.56 10.74
N GLU A 73 -13.49 26.72 10.64
CA GLU A 73 -13.15 26.05 9.38
C GLU A 73 -14.07 24.85 9.15
N GLN A 74 -14.58 24.74 7.93
CA GLN A 74 -15.29 23.54 7.51
C GLN A 74 -14.32 22.37 7.37
N ILE A 75 -14.70 21.22 7.92
CA ILE A 75 -13.97 19.98 7.73
C ILE A 75 -14.03 19.63 6.24
N GLN A 76 -12.85 19.56 5.61
CA GLN A 76 -12.75 19.12 4.23
C GLN A 76 -12.95 17.61 4.13
N PRO A 77 -13.53 17.08 3.03
CA PRO A 77 -13.63 15.66 2.84
C PRO A 77 -12.24 15.00 2.83
N GLN A 78 -12.16 13.81 3.40
CA GLN A 78 -10.98 12.96 3.29
C GLN A 78 -10.70 12.66 1.81
N LYS A 79 -9.45 12.41 1.47
CA LYS A 79 -9.08 12.05 0.10
C LYS A 79 -8.72 10.58 0.03
N LEU A 80 -9.48 9.83 -0.77
CA LEU A 80 -9.05 8.53 -1.25
C LEU A 80 -8.04 8.75 -2.37
N ARG A 81 -6.76 8.59 -2.06
CA ARG A 81 -5.68 8.78 -3.01
C ARG A 81 -5.25 7.45 -3.59
N LEU A 82 -5.17 7.37 -4.92
CA LEU A 82 -4.66 6.23 -5.65
C LEU A 82 -3.20 6.48 -6.08
N ILE A 83 -2.36 5.46 -5.95
CA ILE A 83 -0.91 5.55 -6.19
C ILE A 83 -0.47 4.31 -6.96
N ASP A 84 0.23 4.49 -8.07
CA ASP A 84 0.74 3.42 -8.92
C ASP A 84 2.28 3.35 -9.01
N ASP A 85 2.97 4.27 -8.35
CA ASP A 85 4.42 4.33 -8.30
C ASP A 85 4.90 4.79 -6.92
N ASN A 86 5.98 4.18 -6.41
CA ASN A 86 6.52 4.50 -5.09
C ASN A 86 6.97 5.96 -4.97
N ASN A 87 7.40 6.59 -6.06
CA ASN A 87 7.80 7.99 -6.07
C ASN A 87 6.63 8.96 -5.83
N GLN A 88 5.40 8.49 -5.89
CA GLN A 88 4.19 9.28 -5.62
C GLN A 88 3.84 9.35 -4.12
N TYR A 89 4.49 8.57 -3.26
CA TYR A 89 4.33 8.70 -1.82
C TYR A 89 5.00 9.97 -1.33
N LYS A 90 4.33 10.66 -0.42
CA LYS A 90 4.83 11.93 0.15
C LYS A 90 5.66 11.67 1.40
N ALA A 91 6.64 12.52 1.64
CA ALA A 91 7.31 12.56 2.93
C ALA A 91 6.38 13.12 4.02
N LEU A 92 6.57 12.68 5.26
CA LEU A 92 6.02 13.39 6.41
C LEU A 92 6.55 14.83 6.46
N ASP A 93 5.78 15.75 7.03
CA ASP A 93 6.25 17.12 7.31
C ASP A 93 7.53 17.08 8.16
N ARG A 94 7.56 16.16 9.14
CA ARG A 94 8.77 15.79 9.88
C ARG A 94 9.49 14.68 9.10
N ARG A 95 10.23 15.07 8.08
CA ARG A 95 10.94 14.12 7.22
C ARG A 95 11.89 13.20 8.01
N ASN A 96 12.61 13.74 9.00
CA ASN A 96 13.60 13.02 9.77
C ASN A 96 13.05 12.62 11.13
N ILE A 97 13.09 11.34 11.46
CA ILE A 97 12.72 10.80 12.75
C ILE A 97 13.95 10.13 13.37
N ARG A 98 14.21 10.53 14.60
CA ARG A 98 15.34 10.06 15.38
C ARG A 98 15.02 8.73 16.06
N PHE A 99 15.99 7.82 16.10
CA PHE A 99 15.92 6.64 16.94
C PHE A 99 16.53 6.92 18.32
N HIS A 100 15.81 6.61 19.40
CA HIS A 100 16.32 6.72 20.75
C HIS A 100 15.67 5.71 21.68
N ARG A 101 16.45 4.79 22.24
CA ARG A 101 15.90 3.66 23.03
C ARG A 101 15.23 4.07 24.33
N SER A 102 15.58 5.20 24.93
CA SER A 102 15.08 5.61 26.23
C SER A 102 14.19 6.84 26.13
N SER A 103 12.89 6.65 26.16
CA SER A 103 11.93 7.77 26.20
C SER A 103 12.04 8.64 27.45
N ALA A 104 12.60 8.13 28.54
CA ALA A 104 12.74 8.87 29.80
C ALA A 104 13.78 9.99 29.78
N THR A 105 14.75 9.89 28.89
CA THR A 105 15.84 10.88 28.72
C THR A 105 15.71 11.71 27.46
N GLU A 106 14.71 11.40 26.63
CA GLU A 106 14.50 12.06 25.35
C GLU A 106 13.52 13.25 25.53
N THR A 107 13.89 14.38 24.96
CA THR A 107 13.08 15.61 24.98
C THR A 107 12.21 15.77 23.74
N GLN A 108 12.47 14.97 22.70
CA GLN A 108 11.74 15.00 21.44
C GLN A 108 11.03 13.66 21.19
N ASP A 109 9.93 13.72 20.44
CA ASP A 109 9.28 12.50 19.95
C ASP A 109 10.23 11.70 19.05
N SER A 110 10.39 10.42 19.34
CA SER A 110 11.36 9.54 18.67
C SER A 110 10.82 8.12 18.48
N ILE A 111 11.49 7.33 17.64
CA ILE A 111 11.29 5.89 17.56
C ILE A 111 12.12 5.23 18.65
N THR A 112 11.47 4.47 19.53
CA THR A 112 12.12 3.85 20.69
C THR A 112 12.48 2.38 20.47
N ALA A 113 11.77 1.70 19.55
CA ALA A 113 12.10 0.37 19.09
C ALA A 113 11.87 0.27 17.57
N PHE A 114 12.78 -0.40 16.90
CA PHE A 114 12.72 -0.62 15.46
C PHE A 114 13.23 -2.02 15.15
N VAL A 115 12.34 -2.90 14.69
CA VAL A 115 12.63 -4.33 14.54
C VAL A 115 12.30 -4.79 13.13
N ALA A 116 13.28 -5.36 12.44
CA ALA A 116 13.07 -6.00 11.16
C ALA A 116 12.38 -7.36 11.37
N GLN A 117 11.24 -7.55 10.71
CA GLN A 117 10.56 -8.83 10.61
C GLN A 117 10.78 -9.40 9.23
N ARG A 118 11.14 -10.68 9.16
CA ARG A 118 11.34 -11.39 7.90
C ARG A 118 10.40 -12.58 7.84
N SER A 119 9.83 -12.81 6.66
CA SER A 119 9.04 -13.98 6.36
C SER A 119 9.55 -14.66 5.09
N LEU A 120 9.51 -15.99 5.07
CA LEU A 120 9.84 -16.73 3.86
C LEU A 120 8.74 -16.48 2.83
N GLN A 121 9.17 -16.09 1.64
CA GLN A 121 8.30 -15.82 0.50
C GLN A 121 8.82 -16.59 -0.71
N PRO A 122 7.98 -16.85 -1.73
CA PRO A 122 8.45 -17.41 -2.98
C PRO A 122 9.60 -16.60 -3.58
N SER A 123 10.66 -17.31 -4.00
CA SER A 123 11.82 -16.68 -4.62
C SER A 123 11.64 -16.43 -6.12
N ALA A 124 10.61 -17.01 -6.73
CA ALA A 124 10.25 -16.78 -8.11
C ALA A 124 8.74 -16.86 -8.32
N VAL A 125 8.21 -16.08 -9.25
CA VAL A 125 6.81 -16.05 -9.62
C VAL A 125 6.65 -16.41 -11.08
N HIS A 126 5.74 -17.34 -11.35
CA HIS A 126 5.35 -17.75 -12.70
C HIS A 126 3.86 -17.49 -12.90
N VAL A 127 3.50 -16.84 -13.98
CA VAL A 127 2.12 -16.67 -14.40
C VAL A 127 1.87 -17.45 -15.66
N GLN A 128 0.92 -18.36 -15.61
CA GLN A 128 0.48 -19.18 -16.75
C GLN A 128 -0.82 -18.66 -17.32
N ARG A 129 -0.98 -18.77 -18.61
CA ARG A 129 -2.19 -18.48 -19.34
C ARG A 129 -2.81 -19.77 -19.87
N TRP A 130 -4.11 -19.92 -19.71
CA TRP A 130 -4.87 -20.98 -20.32
C TRP A 130 -5.43 -20.52 -21.67
N GLN A 131 -5.16 -21.27 -22.73
CA GLN A 131 -5.79 -21.07 -24.04
C GLN A 131 -6.90 -22.08 -24.25
N ALA A 132 -8.14 -21.62 -24.17
CA ALA A 132 -9.31 -22.50 -24.27
C ALA A 132 -9.44 -23.17 -25.66
N ASP A 133 -9.09 -22.45 -26.71
CA ASP A 133 -9.26 -22.91 -28.09
C ASP A 133 -8.26 -24.00 -28.48
N ASN A 134 -7.08 -24.01 -27.91
CA ASN A 134 -6.01 -24.96 -28.21
C ASN A 134 -5.81 -26.01 -27.11
N LEU A 135 -6.53 -25.90 -25.98
CA LEU A 135 -6.33 -26.74 -24.80
C LEU A 135 -4.87 -26.79 -24.31
N GLU A 136 -4.06 -25.83 -24.70
CA GLU A 136 -2.66 -25.72 -24.34
C GLU A 136 -2.46 -24.67 -23.23
N GLN A 137 -1.52 -24.98 -22.33
CA GLN A 137 -1.01 -23.97 -21.41
C GLN A 137 0.08 -23.20 -22.12
N ASP A 138 -0.10 -21.92 -22.24
CA ASP A 138 0.96 -21.03 -22.70
C ASP A 138 1.65 -20.45 -21.46
N GLU A 139 2.93 -20.73 -21.27
CA GLU A 139 3.71 -20.07 -20.26
C GLU A 139 3.84 -18.59 -20.65
N GLY A 140 3.37 -17.73 -19.77
CA GLY A 140 3.61 -16.30 -19.91
C GLY A 140 5.08 -15.94 -19.76
N ALA A 141 5.38 -14.69 -19.60
CA ALA A 141 6.72 -14.14 -19.51
C ALA A 141 7.56 -14.73 -18.39
N GLY A 142 8.18 -15.84 -18.54
CA GLY A 142 9.23 -16.38 -17.70
C GLY A 142 9.09 -16.17 -16.17
N SER A 143 10.10 -16.57 -15.44
CA SER A 143 10.18 -16.38 -13.98
C SER A 143 10.70 -14.99 -13.64
N VAL A 144 9.97 -14.24 -12.82
CA VAL A 144 10.47 -13.02 -12.19
C VAL A 144 11.02 -13.39 -10.82
N GLN A 145 12.31 -13.17 -10.63
CA GLN A 145 12.96 -13.41 -9.35
C GLN A 145 12.80 -12.22 -8.42
N SER A 146 12.64 -12.53 -7.14
CA SER A 146 12.56 -11.57 -6.06
C SER A 146 13.90 -10.83 -5.87
N LYS A 147 13.83 -9.53 -5.69
CA LYS A 147 15.01 -8.67 -5.50
C LYS A 147 15.05 -8.10 -4.09
N HIS A 148 15.59 -8.86 -3.15
CA HIS A 148 15.79 -8.38 -1.79
C HIS A 148 17.24 -7.94 -1.60
N SER A 149 17.50 -6.65 -1.66
CA SER A 149 18.87 -6.09 -1.64
C SER A 149 19.39 -5.70 -0.24
N HIS A 150 18.80 -6.19 0.84
CA HIS A 150 19.12 -5.65 2.18
C HIS A 150 20.35 -6.24 2.90
N SER A 151 20.86 -7.36 2.51
CA SER A 151 22.19 -7.86 2.81
C SER A 151 22.41 -9.18 2.08
N ASP A 152 23.56 -9.36 1.48
CA ASP A 152 23.95 -10.55 0.73
C ASP A 152 23.90 -11.85 1.56
N GLN A 153 23.98 -11.74 2.89
CA GLN A 153 24.00 -12.90 3.79
C GLN A 153 22.61 -13.42 4.17
N HIS A 154 21.54 -12.63 3.94
CA HIS A 154 20.20 -12.94 4.41
C HIS A 154 19.14 -12.69 3.33
N ASP A 155 19.53 -12.76 2.08
CA ASP A 155 18.64 -12.56 0.96
C ASP A 155 17.84 -13.83 0.67
N ASN A 156 16.53 -13.70 0.48
CA ASN A 156 15.66 -14.81 0.06
C ASN A 156 16.04 -15.37 -1.32
N GLN A 157 16.69 -14.60 -2.17
CA GLN A 157 17.16 -15.09 -3.48
C GLN A 157 18.09 -16.31 -3.37
N GLN A 158 18.90 -16.36 -2.32
CA GLN A 158 19.83 -17.47 -2.11
C GLN A 158 19.14 -18.74 -1.60
N LEU A 159 17.93 -18.62 -1.10
CA LEU A 159 17.23 -19.75 -0.53
C LEU A 159 16.56 -20.64 -1.59
N ALA A 160 16.30 -20.12 -2.79
CA ALA A 160 15.72 -20.83 -3.94
C ALA A 160 14.56 -21.80 -3.57
N LEU A 161 13.76 -21.42 -2.56
CA LEU A 161 12.92 -22.35 -1.83
C LEU A 161 11.68 -22.75 -2.58
N GLU A 162 10.94 -21.78 -3.09
CA GLU A 162 9.66 -22.06 -3.72
C GLU A 162 9.38 -21.12 -4.86
N GLN A 163 8.63 -21.65 -5.82
CA GLN A 163 8.09 -20.91 -6.94
C GLN A 163 6.58 -20.76 -6.75
N ALA A 164 6.07 -19.54 -6.88
CA ALA A 164 4.64 -19.29 -6.89
C ALA A 164 4.11 -19.39 -8.32
N TRP A 165 3.11 -20.25 -8.51
CA TRP A 165 2.44 -20.44 -9.79
C TRP A 165 1.05 -19.84 -9.74
N HIS A 166 0.74 -18.96 -10.68
CA HIS A 166 -0.54 -18.29 -10.78
C HIS A 166 -1.11 -18.46 -12.20
N PHE A 167 -2.43 -18.53 -12.27
CA PHE A 167 -3.13 -18.46 -13.55
C PHE A 167 -3.55 -17.01 -13.82
N SER A 168 -3.35 -16.59 -15.06
CA SER A 168 -3.83 -15.27 -15.49
C SER A 168 -5.36 -15.20 -15.45
N PRO A 169 -5.94 -14.02 -15.21
CA PRO A 169 -7.37 -13.82 -15.37
C PRO A 169 -7.85 -14.16 -16.80
N ALA A 170 -9.06 -14.68 -16.93
CA ALA A 170 -9.63 -15.12 -18.22
C ALA A 170 -9.65 -14.01 -19.29
N TRP A 171 -9.86 -12.75 -18.90
CA TRP A 171 -9.91 -11.61 -19.83
C TRP A 171 -8.58 -11.37 -20.59
N ILE A 172 -7.44 -11.90 -20.11
CA ILE A 172 -6.15 -11.81 -20.81
C ILE A 172 -6.17 -12.63 -22.10
N GLN A 173 -6.95 -13.70 -22.14
CA GLN A 173 -7.09 -14.52 -23.35
C GLN A 173 -7.71 -13.73 -24.50
N ASP A 174 -8.69 -12.91 -24.21
CA ASP A 174 -9.42 -12.14 -25.22
C ASP A 174 -8.55 -11.08 -25.92
N LEU A 175 -7.45 -10.68 -25.28
CA LEU A 175 -6.44 -9.80 -25.92
C LEU A 175 -5.61 -10.49 -27.00
N ASN A 176 -5.61 -11.82 -27.06
CA ASN A 176 -4.91 -12.58 -28.07
C ASN A 176 -5.81 -13.00 -29.24
N GLY A 177 -7.07 -12.61 -29.17
CA GLY A 177 -8.02 -12.97 -30.20
C GLY A 177 -7.79 -12.23 -31.51
N GLU A 178 -8.82 -11.83 -32.15
CA GLU A 178 -8.94 -11.38 -33.53
C GLU A 178 -7.96 -10.28 -34.01
N ASP A 179 -7.34 -9.53 -33.10
CA ASP A 179 -6.48 -8.39 -33.47
C ASP A 179 -5.00 -8.73 -33.68
N GLY A 180 -4.61 -10.00 -33.59
CA GLY A 180 -3.21 -10.42 -33.79
C GLY A 180 -2.22 -9.85 -32.78
N THR A 181 -2.68 -9.37 -31.62
CA THR A 181 -1.88 -8.74 -30.58
C THR A 181 -1.36 -9.73 -29.53
N THR A 182 -0.71 -10.80 -29.98
CA THR A 182 0.05 -11.71 -29.10
C THR A 182 0.95 -10.94 -28.12
N LYS A 183 1.50 -9.81 -28.58
CA LYS A 183 2.32 -8.92 -27.77
C LYS A 183 1.58 -8.27 -26.58
N ALA A 184 0.34 -7.87 -26.76
CA ALA A 184 -0.42 -7.23 -25.70
C ALA A 184 -0.77 -8.21 -24.56
N GLY A 185 -1.14 -9.44 -24.89
CA GLY A 185 -1.40 -10.49 -23.90
C GLY A 185 -0.16 -10.85 -23.08
N ASN A 186 0.98 -11.00 -23.73
CA ASN A 186 2.25 -11.28 -23.05
C ASN A 186 2.67 -10.10 -22.15
N ALA A 187 2.51 -8.87 -22.60
CA ALA A 187 2.80 -7.69 -21.77
C ALA A 187 1.92 -7.63 -20.51
N GLN A 188 0.65 -8.03 -20.60
CA GLN A 188 -0.23 -8.10 -19.44
C GLN A 188 0.19 -9.21 -18.45
N ILE A 189 0.64 -10.34 -18.95
CA ILE A 189 1.17 -11.44 -18.13
C ILE A 189 2.46 -11.00 -17.44
N GLU A 190 3.36 -10.33 -18.15
CA GLU A 190 4.57 -9.75 -17.57
C GLU A 190 4.26 -8.74 -16.45
N LYS A 191 3.32 -7.85 -16.69
CA LYS A 191 2.86 -6.88 -15.69
C LYS A 191 2.29 -7.58 -14.45
N LEU A 192 1.46 -8.60 -14.63
CA LEU A 192 0.90 -9.37 -13.53
C LEU A 192 2.00 -10.10 -12.76
N ASN A 193 2.95 -10.71 -13.46
CA ASN A 193 4.09 -11.40 -12.89
C ASN A 193 4.96 -10.45 -12.05
N GLN A 194 5.25 -9.26 -12.57
CA GLN A 194 5.97 -8.22 -11.84
C GLN A 194 5.22 -7.74 -10.60
N ASN A 195 3.92 -7.48 -10.71
CA ASN A 195 3.10 -7.04 -9.59
C ASN A 195 3.07 -8.10 -8.46
N LEU A 196 2.94 -9.38 -8.83
CA LEU A 196 2.97 -10.48 -7.85
C LEU A 196 4.36 -10.63 -7.21
N SER A 197 5.43 -10.51 -7.98
CA SER A 197 6.79 -10.52 -7.44
C SER A 197 7.00 -9.38 -6.44
N GLN A 198 6.61 -8.16 -6.78
CA GLN A 198 6.69 -7.00 -5.88
C GLN A 198 5.84 -7.17 -4.62
N TYR A 199 4.68 -7.83 -4.74
CA TYR A 199 3.86 -8.16 -3.58
C TYR A 199 4.60 -9.10 -2.63
N TYR A 200 5.18 -10.21 -3.12
CA TYR A 200 5.97 -11.12 -2.29
C TYR A 200 7.21 -10.45 -1.71
N ASP A 201 7.89 -9.60 -2.48
CA ASP A 201 9.02 -8.81 -2.00
C ASP A 201 8.63 -7.92 -0.83
N SER A 202 7.48 -7.25 -0.92
CA SER A 202 6.96 -6.40 0.16
C SER A 202 6.61 -7.17 1.44
N GLN A 203 6.28 -8.47 1.32
CA GLN A 203 5.98 -9.33 2.45
C GLN A 203 7.22 -9.97 3.06
N ALA A 204 8.31 -10.06 2.31
CA ALA A 204 9.52 -10.75 2.75
C ALA A 204 10.24 -10.01 3.88
N LYS A 205 10.20 -8.67 3.88
CA LYS A 205 10.81 -7.85 4.92
C LYS A 205 9.96 -6.64 5.26
N GLN A 206 9.59 -6.55 6.52
CA GLN A 206 8.85 -5.43 7.08
C GLN A 206 9.54 -4.95 8.37
N PHE A 207 9.25 -3.73 8.78
CA PHE A 207 9.75 -3.16 10.02
C PHE A 207 8.59 -2.83 10.95
N VAL A 208 8.73 -3.20 12.21
CA VAL A 208 7.79 -2.82 13.26
C VAL A 208 8.49 -1.84 14.19
N ALA A 209 7.86 -0.69 14.38
CA ALA A 209 8.40 0.37 15.22
C ALA A 209 7.46 0.68 16.39
N THR A 210 8.05 0.98 17.55
CA THR A 210 7.36 1.66 18.65
C THR A 210 7.86 3.09 18.69
N SER A 211 6.93 4.04 18.79
CA SER A 211 7.25 5.44 18.65
C SER A 211 6.40 6.33 19.55
N THR A 212 6.97 7.44 19.98
CA THR A 212 6.25 8.56 20.61
C THR A 212 5.84 9.64 19.61
N VAL A 213 6.24 9.51 18.35
CA VAL A 213 5.95 10.48 17.28
C VAL A 213 4.46 10.49 16.97
N ARG A 214 3.81 11.63 17.19
CA ARG A 214 2.36 11.79 17.08
C ARG A 214 1.88 12.20 15.69
N ASP A 215 2.73 12.85 14.92
CA ASP A 215 2.46 13.42 13.61
C ASP A 215 2.79 12.46 12.44
N THR A 216 2.74 11.15 12.70
CA THR A 216 2.89 10.12 11.66
C THR A 216 1.57 9.86 10.93
N HIS A 217 1.64 9.65 9.61
CA HIS A 217 0.48 9.32 8.77
C HIS A 217 0.77 8.08 7.92
N VAL A 218 -0.23 7.20 7.80
CA VAL A 218 -0.16 6.04 6.91
C VAL A 218 -0.07 6.52 5.45
N GLY A 219 0.79 5.87 4.65
CA GLY A 219 1.04 6.25 3.27
C GLY A 219 2.01 7.42 3.10
N TYR A 220 2.71 7.81 4.18
CA TYR A 220 3.79 8.78 4.15
C TYR A 220 5.11 8.10 4.55
N TRP A 221 6.21 8.59 4.02
CA TRP A 221 7.53 8.09 4.34
C TRP A 221 8.35 9.06 5.19
N PHE A 222 9.30 8.52 5.93
CA PHE A 222 10.25 9.28 6.74
C PHE A 222 11.64 8.67 6.61
N GLU A 223 12.65 9.44 6.95
CA GLU A 223 14.05 9.01 7.07
C GLU A 223 14.37 8.73 8.53
N LEU A 224 14.90 7.52 8.82
CA LEU A 224 15.32 7.14 10.17
C LEU A 224 16.78 7.52 10.40
N ASN A 225 17.04 8.26 11.47
CA ASN A 225 18.38 8.73 11.85
C ASN A 225 18.77 8.23 13.25
N GLU A 226 20.06 8.17 13.51
CA GLU A 226 20.67 7.77 14.79
C GLU A 226 20.38 6.31 15.17
N HIS A 227 20.10 5.46 14.19
CA HIS A 227 19.98 4.03 14.40
C HIS A 227 21.27 3.31 14.02
N PRO A 228 21.87 2.49 14.92
CA PRO A 228 23.21 1.93 14.73
C PRO A 228 23.41 1.13 13.43
N GLU A 229 22.37 0.43 12.98
CA GLU A 229 22.42 -0.38 11.77
C GLU A 229 21.99 0.43 10.54
N ILE A 230 20.91 1.21 10.65
CA ILE A 230 20.35 1.95 9.51
C ILE A 230 21.27 3.08 9.08
N ASP A 231 22.01 3.70 10.00
CA ASP A 231 22.96 4.77 9.67
C ASP A 231 24.19 4.28 8.87
N GLN A 232 24.37 2.96 8.74
CA GLN A 232 25.39 2.38 7.87
C GLN A 232 24.94 2.34 6.38
N HIS A 233 23.69 2.65 6.11
CA HIS A 233 23.11 2.72 4.76
C HIS A 233 23.02 4.18 4.29
N ASP A 234 22.90 4.36 2.99
CA ASP A 234 22.80 5.67 2.34
C ASP A 234 21.49 5.84 1.58
N GLY A 235 21.04 7.09 1.44
CA GLY A 235 19.94 7.46 0.57
C GLY A 235 18.62 6.76 0.91
N ALA A 236 18.00 6.17 -0.08
CA ALA A 236 16.67 5.56 0.03
C ALA A 236 16.60 4.35 1.00
N ASP A 237 17.72 3.72 1.33
CA ASP A 237 17.76 2.61 2.28
C ASP A 237 17.49 3.04 3.73
N LYS A 238 17.48 4.34 3.99
CA LYS A 238 17.09 4.95 5.27
C LYS A 238 15.64 5.46 5.29
N GLU A 239 14.94 5.35 4.16
CA GLU A 239 13.58 5.83 3.99
C GLU A 239 12.56 4.70 4.22
N PHE A 240 11.59 4.95 5.07
CA PHE A 240 10.58 3.97 5.47
C PHE A 240 9.17 4.51 5.22
N LEU A 241 8.38 3.76 4.46
CA LEU A 241 6.97 4.04 4.23
C LEU A 241 6.12 3.44 5.37
N ILE A 242 5.25 4.23 5.95
CA ILE A 242 4.32 3.78 6.99
C ILE A 242 3.13 3.08 6.31
N SER A 243 3.07 1.76 6.40
CA SER A 243 1.98 0.95 5.82
C SER A 243 0.77 0.82 6.76
N SER A 244 1.01 0.80 8.06
CA SER A 244 -0.05 0.74 9.07
C SER A 244 0.36 1.40 10.36
N LYS A 245 -0.61 1.84 11.15
CA LYS A 245 -0.38 2.49 12.44
C LYS A 245 -1.45 2.07 13.44
N SER A 246 -1.02 1.65 14.63
CA SER A 246 -1.88 1.52 15.80
C SER A 246 -1.54 2.64 16.77
N PHE A 247 -2.56 3.32 17.26
CA PHE A 247 -2.40 4.47 18.14
C PHE A 247 -2.98 4.16 19.51
N TYR A 248 -2.17 4.33 20.53
CA TYR A 248 -2.61 4.21 21.92
C TYR A 248 -2.40 5.53 22.64
N ASN A 249 -3.45 6.09 23.18
CA ASN A 249 -3.42 7.32 23.94
C ASN A 249 -3.95 7.10 25.34
N GLN A 250 -3.15 7.41 26.32
CA GLN A 250 -3.57 7.37 27.72
C GLN A 250 -3.82 8.79 28.22
N ASN A 251 -5.02 9.03 28.66
CA ASN A 251 -5.37 10.29 29.30
C ASN A 251 -4.67 10.39 30.67
N ASN A 252 -3.92 11.48 30.86
CA ASN A 252 -3.20 11.80 32.08
C ASN A 252 -3.96 12.82 32.97
N LEU A 253 -5.26 13.04 32.72
CA LEU A 253 -6.05 13.88 33.58
C LEU A 253 -6.13 13.31 35.01
N PRO A 254 -6.22 14.17 36.05
CA PRO A 254 -6.49 13.73 37.39
C PRO A 254 -7.73 12.82 37.44
N LYS A 255 -7.69 11.79 38.29
CA LYS A 255 -8.75 10.77 38.35
C LYS A 255 -10.14 11.36 38.46
N ASP A 256 -10.32 12.39 39.30
CA ASP A 256 -11.61 13.05 39.54
C ASP A 256 -12.18 13.71 38.27
N LEU A 257 -11.31 14.30 37.42
CA LEU A 257 -11.71 14.87 36.14
C LEU A 257 -12.00 13.79 35.10
N ASN A 258 -11.25 12.71 35.15
CA ASN A 258 -11.45 11.57 34.24
C ASN A 258 -12.81 10.90 34.52
N ASP A 259 -13.16 10.70 35.80
CA ASP A 259 -14.42 10.11 36.19
C ASP A 259 -15.63 11.02 35.81
N GLN A 260 -15.50 12.36 35.87
CA GLN A 260 -16.49 13.30 35.38
C GLN A 260 -16.66 13.23 33.85
N VAL A 261 -15.58 13.15 33.10
CA VAL A 261 -15.64 13.02 31.65
C VAL A 261 -16.28 11.70 31.23
N MET A 262 -15.92 10.59 31.91
CA MET A 262 -16.55 9.28 31.64
C MET A 262 -18.04 9.29 31.95
N ALA A 263 -18.47 9.93 33.02
CA ALA A 263 -19.89 10.08 33.35
C ALA A 263 -20.67 10.91 32.31
N LEU A 264 -20.02 11.91 31.69
CA LEU A 264 -20.63 12.73 30.62
C LEU A 264 -20.73 11.94 29.28
N LEU A 265 -19.79 11.06 29.01
CA LEU A 265 -19.79 10.25 27.79
C LEU A 265 -20.78 9.06 27.84
N GLN A 266 -21.28 8.72 29.02
CA GLN A 266 -22.26 7.64 29.21
C GLN A 266 -23.72 8.16 29.23
N GLN A 267 -23.94 9.44 29.16
CA GLN A 267 -25.25 10.09 28.96
C GLN A 267 -25.59 10.27 27.48
#